data_a8c23a566aff79d3769d1037cd681b82
#
_entry.id   a8c23a566aff79d3769d1037cd681b82
#
_cell.length_a   1.000
_cell.length_b   1.000
_cell.length_c   1.000
_cell.angle_alpha   90.00
_cell.angle_beta   90.00
_cell.angle_gamma   90.00
#
_symmetry.space_group_name_H-M   'P 1'
#
loop_
_entity.id
_entity.type
_entity.pdbx_description
1 polymer ?
#
loop_
_entity_poly.entity_id
_entity_poly.type
_entity_poly.pdbx_seq_one_letter_code
_entity_poly.pdbx_strand_id
1 'polypeptide(L)'
;DALSKGEDAYIVITKEQTSKETPSTTTAPASSNSAIDLRNYNANGSCADGYIDNNDVWVPDPCFYPVFVYRFGNVAQVNSQNELDSYLADRWSLTKEKTYSSIGPVNTQNYITGVNSPVNGLPMPSGSNNSIVIGVKNDNNVRARPQSGPQDADAVVEVLVEGGMTRFINIFYQSDTTYHGPIRSARPTDPTVLRPLGGVLVASGATGGLIPEIIDMGVPVITDTRPEYFRISDRKAPHNLYADTIKLKKLAVRRGYVKETNPQPLFAWGDPSVSNWDNNSFLSLAFSSQTKTTWTWNGSSYVRTYYDAYKGSGNNNIHNWIDSNGNQGQITTTTVIALFCDPYIHPLQLPSVKTVGDGRAIILHQGKMLDAFWKRGSNLDPFHIVDKNGNELFVPKGKVWISLVPSTKSPSFG
;
A
#
# COMPACT_ATOMS: atom_id res chain seq x y z
N ASP A 1 -15.80 25.96 9.29
CA ASP A 1 -15.81 26.14 7.86
C ASP A 1 -14.45 26.04 7.16
N ALA A 2 -13.35 25.81 7.90
CA ALA A 2 -12.06 25.45 7.31
C ALA A 2 -12.12 24.12 6.53
N LEU A 3 -12.99 23.21 6.93
CA LEU A 3 -13.22 21.92 6.25
C LEU A 3 -13.82 22.08 4.85
N SER A 4 -14.64 23.09 4.63
CA SER A 4 -15.28 23.34 3.32
C SER A 4 -14.34 24.00 2.32
N LYS A 5 -13.21 24.54 2.78
CA LYS A 5 -12.23 25.26 1.95
C LYS A 5 -10.94 24.48 1.72
N GLY A 6 -10.78 23.27 2.28
CA GLY A 6 -9.56 22.48 2.18
C GLY A 6 -8.36 23.08 2.94
N GLU A 7 -8.62 24.02 3.85
CA GLU A 7 -7.59 24.63 4.70
C GLU A 7 -7.28 23.72 5.90
N ASP A 8 -6.05 23.74 6.36
CA ASP A 8 -5.60 22.91 7.47
C ASP A 8 -6.24 23.31 8.79
N ALA A 9 -7.24 22.57 9.21
CA ALA A 9 -8.06 22.89 10.38
C ALA A 9 -7.29 22.95 11.71
N TYR A 10 -6.11 22.32 11.80
CA TYR A 10 -5.28 22.39 13.02
C TYR A 10 -4.63 23.76 13.26
N ILE A 11 -4.56 24.64 12.22
CA ILE A 11 -4.01 25.98 12.36
C ILE A 11 -4.97 26.92 13.10
N VAL A 12 -6.26 26.63 13.05
CA VAL A 12 -7.31 27.48 13.63
C VAL A 12 -7.26 27.47 15.16
N ILE A 13 -6.92 26.34 15.76
CA ILE A 13 -6.89 26.19 17.22
C ILE A 13 -5.73 26.99 17.86
N THR A 14 -4.62 27.13 17.13
CA THR A 14 -3.43 27.83 17.65
C THR A 14 -3.51 29.35 17.54
N LYS A 15 -4.29 29.90 16.61
CA LYS A 15 -4.35 31.36 16.39
C LYS A 15 -5.25 32.13 17.36
N GLU A 16 -6.33 31.53 17.84
CA GLU A 16 -7.23 32.22 18.77
C GLU A 16 -6.69 32.29 20.20
N GLN A 17 -5.81 31.40 20.56
CA GLN A 17 -5.25 31.32 21.91
C GLN A 17 -3.96 32.14 22.10
N THR A 18 -3.25 32.48 21.01
CA THR A 18 -1.99 33.23 21.08
C THR A 18 -2.16 34.75 21.07
N SER A 19 -3.38 35.27 21.01
CA SER A 19 -3.61 36.71 20.83
C SER A 19 -3.67 37.53 22.12
N LYS A 20 -3.48 36.97 23.28
CA LYS A 20 -3.49 37.72 24.55
C LYS A 20 -2.45 37.18 25.52
N GLU A 21 -1.39 37.92 25.65
CA GLU A 21 -0.42 38.03 26.73
C GLU A 21 1.01 37.55 26.49
N THR A 22 1.94 38.26 27.09
CA THR A 22 3.39 38.09 27.02
C THR A 22 3.84 36.76 27.63
N PRO A 23 4.71 35.99 26.99
CA PRO A 23 5.10 34.70 27.51
C PRO A 23 6.02 34.81 28.73
N SER A 24 5.68 34.14 29.78
CA SER A 24 6.60 33.80 30.86
C SER A 24 7.56 32.73 30.35
N THR A 25 8.85 33.07 30.30
CA THR A 25 9.93 32.19 29.84
C THR A 25 10.16 31.06 30.83
N THR A 26 9.61 29.86 30.54
CA THR A 26 10.15 28.61 31.01
C THR A 26 10.57 27.80 29.79
N THR A 27 11.87 27.68 29.60
CA THR A 27 12.51 26.92 28.54
C THR A 27 12.15 25.43 28.68
N ALA A 28 11.32 24.93 27.77
CA ALA A 28 11.12 23.50 27.59
C ALA A 28 12.30 22.89 26.81
N PRO A 29 12.71 21.65 27.09
CA PRO A 29 13.74 20.97 26.31
C PRO A 29 13.24 20.74 24.89
N ALA A 30 14.11 21.02 23.92
CA ALA A 30 13.85 20.84 22.51
C ALA A 30 13.67 19.34 22.19
N SER A 31 12.47 18.90 21.94
CA SER A 31 12.21 17.59 21.32
C SER A 31 12.22 17.74 19.80
N SER A 32 13.13 17.05 19.17
CA SER A 32 13.29 17.00 17.71
C SER A 32 12.28 16.07 17.09
N ASN A 33 11.02 16.41 17.10
CA ASN A 33 10.02 15.85 16.21
C ASN A 33 8.83 16.82 16.18
N SER A 34 8.30 17.08 15.02
CA SER A 34 7.19 17.98 14.74
C SER A 34 5.83 17.51 15.30
N ALA A 35 5.82 16.97 16.49
CA ALA A 35 4.62 16.87 17.29
C ALA A 35 4.26 18.26 17.76
N ILE A 36 3.01 18.66 17.59
CA ILE A 36 2.47 19.88 18.18
C ILE A 36 2.74 19.78 19.67
N ASP A 37 3.58 20.68 20.21
CA ASP A 37 3.78 20.75 21.64
C ASP A 37 2.55 21.41 22.25
N LEU A 38 1.64 20.59 22.70
CA LEU A 38 0.38 21.00 23.27
C LEU A 38 0.54 21.52 24.72
N ARG A 39 1.78 21.63 25.24
CA ARG A 39 2.05 22.03 26.63
C ARG A 39 2.07 23.54 26.88
N ASN A 40 1.87 24.39 25.90
CA ASN A 40 1.99 25.84 26.03
C ASN A 40 0.74 26.61 25.67
N TYR A 41 -0.40 26.17 26.17
CA TYR A 41 -1.62 26.87 25.92
C TYR A 41 -1.99 27.76 27.09
N ASN A 42 -2.21 29.04 26.77
CA ASN A 42 -2.79 30.01 27.63
C ASN A 42 -2.08 30.34 28.96
N ALA A 43 -1.10 31.19 28.88
CA ALA A 43 -0.54 31.85 30.04
C ALA A 43 -1.58 32.65 30.89
N ASN A 44 -2.83 32.76 30.46
CA ASN A 44 -3.89 33.43 31.21
C ASN A 44 -4.74 32.48 32.07
N GLY A 45 -4.38 31.23 32.16
CA GLY A 45 -5.00 30.27 33.06
C GLY A 45 -6.37 29.73 32.63
N SER A 46 -6.87 29.99 31.42
CA SER A 46 -8.21 29.56 31.07
C SER A 46 -8.27 28.14 30.50
N CYS A 47 -7.23 27.72 29.80
CA CYS A 47 -7.13 26.36 29.25
C CYS A 47 -5.82 25.63 29.61
N ALA A 48 -4.84 26.33 30.14
CA ALA A 48 -3.58 25.74 30.55
C ALA A 48 -3.65 25.09 31.94
N ASP A 49 -4.58 25.49 32.78
CA ASP A 49 -4.73 24.97 34.14
C ASP A 49 -5.20 23.51 34.19
N GLY A 50 -5.71 23.00 33.06
CA GLY A 50 -6.07 21.59 32.95
C GLY A 50 -4.92 20.69 32.49
N TYR A 51 -3.80 21.25 32.08
CA TYR A 51 -2.66 20.46 31.67
C TYR A 51 -1.98 19.82 32.89
N ILE A 52 -1.97 18.52 32.92
CA ILE A 52 -1.32 17.72 33.95
C ILE A 52 -0.22 16.91 33.28
N ASP A 53 1.04 17.19 33.63
CA ASP A 53 2.16 16.34 33.29
C ASP A 53 2.24 15.20 34.33
N ASN A 54 1.68 14.07 33.99
CA ASN A 54 1.66 12.90 34.85
C ASN A 54 2.70 11.90 34.33
N ASN A 55 3.94 11.99 34.80
CA ASN A 55 5.05 11.13 34.40
C ASN A 55 5.45 11.28 32.91
N ASP A 56 5.63 12.49 32.43
CA ASP A 56 5.92 12.82 31.02
C ASP A 56 4.80 12.44 30.03
N VAL A 57 3.63 12.08 30.50
CA VAL A 57 2.46 11.89 29.65
C VAL A 57 1.68 13.20 29.57
N TRP A 58 1.54 13.71 28.35
CA TRP A 58 0.74 14.89 28.12
C TRP A 58 -0.76 14.56 28.19
N VAL A 59 -1.50 15.29 29.02
CA VAL A 59 -2.96 15.18 29.17
C VAL A 59 -3.58 16.51 28.72
N PRO A 60 -4.34 16.54 27.62
CA PRO A 60 -4.97 17.76 27.14
C PRO A 60 -6.07 18.23 28.09
N ASP A 61 -6.13 19.55 28.31
CA ASP A 61 -7.23 20.23 28.98
C ASP A 61 -8.55 20.02 28.22
N PRO A 62 -9.71 19.91 28.90
CA PRO A 62 -11.02 19.92 28.27
C PRO A 62 -11.28 21.13 27.33
N CYS A 63 -10.61 22.26 27.55
CA CYS A 63 -10.63 23.41 26.64
C CYS A 63 -10.01 23.15 25.27
N PHE A 64 -9.31 22.06 25.14
CA PHE A 64 -8.60 21.70 23.91
C PHE A 64 -9.53 21.21 22.83
N TYR A 65 -10.69 20.76 23.24
CA TYR A 65 -11.65 20.17 22.31
C TYR A 65 -12.58 21.23 21.72
N PRO A 66 -13.00 21.06 20.46
CA PRO A 66 -12.72 19.89 19.62
C PRO A 66 -11.33 19.93 18.97
N VAL A 67 -10.71 18.76 18.82
CA VAL A 67 -9.53 18.54 17.99
C VAL A 67 -9.89 17.68 16.78
N PHE A 68 -9.05 17.72 15.75
CA PHE A 68 -9.26 16.90 14.58
C PHE A 68 -8.18 15.81 14.48
N VAL A 69 -8.60 14.61 14.15
CA VAL A 69 -7.71 13.47 13.89
C VAL A 69 -7.88 13.02 12.45
N TYR A 70 -6.80 12.48 11.88
CA TYR A 70 -6.69 12.18 10.46
C TYR A 70 -6.27 10.72 10.27
N ARG A 71 -6.89 10.05 9.31
CA ARG A 71 -6.52 8.70 8.89
C ARG A 71 -6.96 8.45 7.47
N PHE A 72 -6.03 8.08 6.58
CA PHE A 72 -6.30 7.73 5.19
C PHE A 72 -7.14 8.78 4.43
N GLY A 73 -6.84 10.06 4.64
CA GLY A 73 -7.59 11.15 4.03
C GLY A 73 -8.93 11.49 4.73
N ASN A 74 -9.36 10.68 5.69
CA ASN A 74 -10.53 10.98 6.51
C ASN A 74 -10.17 11.93 7.64
N VAL A 75 -11.16 12.73 8.05
CA VAL A 75 -11.06 13.65 9.18
C VAL A 75 -12.18 13.35 10.14
N ALA A 76 -11.87 13.18 11.42
CA ALA A 76 -12.87 13.07 12.47
C ALA A 76 -12.67 14.18 13.49
N GLN A 77 -13.77 14.77 13.94
CA GLN A 77 -13.76 15.71 15.07
C GLN A 77 -13.88 14.90 16.35
N VAL A 78 -13.02 15.20 17.30
CA VAL A 78 -12.91 14.55 18.61
C VAL A 78 -13.21 15.59 19.67
N ASN A 79 -14.09 15.28 20.60
CA ASN A 79 -14.63 16.27 21.55
C ASN A 79 -14.23 15.95 23.01
N SER A 80 -13.48 14.89 23.24
CA SER A 80 -13.05 14.46 24.57
C SER A 80 -11.76 13.68 24.53
N GLN A 81 -11.07 13.57 25.67
CA GLN A 81 -9.85 12.77 25.82
C GLN A 81 -10.12 11.29 25.54
N ASN A 82 -11.21 10.75 26.03
CA ASN A 82 -11.54 9.33 25.81
C ASN A 82 -11.76 9.00 24.33
N GLU A 83 -12.39 9.91 23.58
CA GLU A 83 -12.50 9.77 22.13
C GLU A 83 -11.14 9.86 21.44
N LEU A 84 -10.29 10.84 21.86
CA LEU A 84 -8.95 10.99 21.31
C LEU A 84 -8.12 9.72 21.53
N ASP A 85 -8.13 9.18 22.74
CA ASP A 85 -7.39 7.97 23.06
C ASP A 85 -7.88 6.77 22.24
N SER A 86 -9.19 6.68 22.02
CA SER A 86 -9.78 5.66 21.15
C SER A 86 -9.31 5.81 19.70
N TYR A 87 -9.32 7.02 19.15
CA TYR A 87 -8.84 7.27 17.79
C TYR A 87 -7.33 7.05 17.66
N LEU A 88 -6.52 7.48 18.64
CA LEU A 88 -5.07 7.25 18.62
C LEU A 88 -4.72 5.76 18.78
N ALA A 89 -5.47 5.03 19.62
CA ALA A 89 -5.34 3.56 19.74
C ALA A 89 -5.68 2.88 18.41
N ASP A 90 -6.65 3.43 17.67
CA ASP A 90 -7.01 2.99 16.32
C ASP A 90 -6.14 3.63 15.21
N ARG A 91 -5.00 4.23 15.61
CA ARG A 91 -3.95 4.76 14.72
C ARG A 91 -4.37 5.96 13.87
N TRP A 92 -5.30 6.74 14.31
CA TRP A 92 -5.51 8.09 13.79
C TRP A 92 -4.38 9.00 14.26
N SER A 93 -4.11 10.05 13.53
CA SER A 93 -3.04 11.00 13.83
C SER A 93 -3.62 12.37 14.09
N LEU A 94 -3.06 13.11 15.04
CA LEU A 94 -3.35 14.53 15.24
C LEU A 94 -2.78 15.41 14.11
N THR A 95 -1.88 14.84 13.29
CA THR A 95 -1.34 15.55 12.14
C THR A 95 -1.95 14.99 10.85
N LYS A 96 -2.41 15.88 9.99
CA LYS A 96 -2.79 15.53 8.62
C LYS A 96 -1.61 14.84 7.95
N GLU A 97 -1.88 13.75 7.23
CA GLU A 97 -0.84 13.05 6.48
C GLU A 97 -0.06 14.05 5.62
N LYS A 98 1.23 14.19 5.92
CA LYS A 98 2.09 15.09 5.14
C LYS A 98 2.32 14.48 3.78
N THR A 99 2.02 15.23 2.73
CA THR A 99 2.58 14.95 1.42
C THR A 99 4.10 15.18 1.49
N TYR A 100 4.88 14.15 1.20
CA TYR A 100 6.34 14.29 1.17
C TYR A 100 6.76 15.09 -0.07
N SER A 101 6.70 16.40 0.02
CA SER A 101 7.33 17.27 -0.96
C SER A 101 8.84 17.47 -0.74
N SER A 102 9.44 16.81 0.26
CA SER A 102 10.78 17.10 0.75
C SER A 102 11.83 15.99 0.56
N ILE A 103 11.46 14.83 0.06
CA ILE A 103 12.45 13.96 -0.57
C ILE A 103 12.59 14.55 -1.97
N GLY A 104 13.79 15.00 -2.32
CA GLY A 104 14.06 15.79 -3.52
C GLY A 104 13.27 15.34 -4.75
N PRO A 105 13.11 16.17 -5.76
CA PRO A 105 12.18 15.91 -6.83
C PRO A 105 12.47 14.51 -7.37
N VAL A 106 11.53 13.59 -7.15
CA VAL A 106 11.43 12.40 -7.97
C VAL A 106 11.57 12.95 -9.38
N ASN A 107 12.48 12.43 -10.16
CA ASN A 107 12.71 12.94 -11.51
C ASN A 107 11.43 12.68 -12.34
N THR A 108 10.44 13.53 -12.12
CA THR A 108 9.09 13.44 -12.71
C THR A 108 9.12 13.51 -14.23
N GLN A 109 10.24 13.94 -14.82
CA GLN A 109 10.41 13.93 -16.26
C GLN A 109 10.34 12.51 -16.85
N ASN A 110 10.72 11.46 -16.10
CA ASN A 110 10.58 10.08 -16.56
C ASN A 110 9.16 9.53 -16.37
N TYR A 111 8.30 10.24 -15.65
CA TYR A 111 6.92 9.84 -15.34
C TYR A 111 5.88 10.69 -16.04
N ILE A 112 6.28 11.41 -17.10
CA ILE A 112 5.32 12.14 -17.92
C ILE A 112 4.30 11.12 -18.43
N THR A 113 3.06 11.35 -18.05
CA THR A 113 1.89 10.55 -18.43
C THR A 113 1.93 10.27 -19.94
N GLY A 114 1.96 8.99 -20.29
CA GLY A 114 1.93 8.56 -21.68
C GLY A 114 3.27 8.17 -22.30
N VAL A 115 4.37 8.33 -21.60
CA VAL A 115 5.69 7.85 -22.07
C VAL A 115 6.05 6.52 -21.40
N ASN A 116 5.98 6.46 -20.07
CA ASN A 116 6.28 5.26 -19.29
C ASN A 116 5.11 4.89 -18.39
N SER A 117 4.95 3.60 -18.14
CA SER A 117 3.95 3.06 -17.23
C SER A 117 4.27 3.45 -15.78
N PRO A 118 3.33 4.05 -15.04
CA PRO A 118 3.50 4.30 -13.61
C PRO A 118 3.55 3.01 -12.79
N VAL A 119 3.10 1.89 -13.36
CA VAL A 119 3.02 0.60 -12.68
C VAL A 119 4.38 -0.13 -12.65
N ASN A 120 5.13 -0.09 -13.75
CA ASN A 120 6.35 -0.88 -13.93
C ASN A 120 7.49 -0.18 -14.68
N GLY A 121 7.33 1.11 -15.02
CA GLY A 121 8.33 1.94 -15.68
C GLY A 121 8.60 1.62 -17.15
N LEU A 122 7.96 0.61 -17.74
CA LEU A 122 8.14 0.26 -19.13
C LEU A 122 7.51 1.31 -20.06
N PRO A 123 8.05 1.52 -21.27
CA PRO A 123 7.46 2.42 -22.26
C PRO A 123 6.00 2.05 -22.56
N MET A 124 5.15 3.05 -22.63
CA MET A 124 3.75 2.86 -23.00
C MET A 124 3.64 2.72 -24.54
N PRO A 125 2.91 1.71 -25.04
CA PRO A 125 2.62 1.64 -26.46
C PRO A 125 1.91 2.90 -26.95
N SER A 126 2.20 3.31 -28.17
CA SER A 126 1.53 4.47 -28.80
C SER A 126 0.01 4.29 -28.80
N GLY A 127 -0.73 5.28 -28.31
CA GLY A 127 -2.20 5.22 -28.20
C GLY A 127 -2.75 4.54 -26.94
N SER A 128 -1.90 3.98 -26.06
CA SER A 128 -2.34 3.32 -24.82
C SER A 128 -2.73 4.30 -23.69
N ASN A 129 -2.59 5.60 -23.92
CA ASN A 129 -2.86 6.67 -22.93
C ASN A 129 -4.31 6.71 -22.39
N ASN A 130 -5.22 5.91 -22.95
CA ASN A 130 -6.63 5.88 -22.56
C ASN A 130 -6.99 4.69 -21.67
N SER A 131 -6.02 3.88 -21.25
CA SER A 131 -6.27 2.75 -20.37
C SER A 131 -6.48 3.21 -18.93
N ILE A 132 -7.42 2.55 -18.23
CA ILE A 132 -7.61 2.70 -16.78
C ILE A 132 -6.76 1.63 -16.07
N VAL A 133 -6.09 2.00 -14.98
CA VAL A 133 -5.44 1.04 -14.10
C VAL A 133 -6.50 0.27 -13.34
N ILE A 134 -6.45 -1.05 -13.37
CA ILE A 134 -7.26 -1.90 -12.50
C ILE A 134 -6.36 -2.80 -11.67
N GLY A 135 -6.69 -2.95 -10.38
CA GLY A 135 -6.07 -3.92 -9.48
C GLY A 135 -7.06 -5.02 -9.15
N VAL A 136 -6.79 -6.24 -9.59
CA VAL A 136 -7.71 -7.38 -9.41
C VAL A 136 -7.25 -8.23 -8.24
N LYS A 137 -8.13 -8.40 -7.24
CA LYS A 137 -7.82 -9.19 -6.04
C LYS A 137 -7.86 -10.68 -6.34
N ASN A 138 -6.72 -11.34 -6.24
CA ASN A 138 -6.56 -12.76 -6.56
C ASN A 138 -6.35 -13.60 -5.30
N ASP A 139 -6.99 -14.77 -5.25
CA ASP A 139 -6.88 -15.72 -4.14
C ASP A 139 -5.52 -16.45 -4.17
N ASN A 140 -4.93 -16.67 -3.00
CA ASN A 140 -3.73 -17.47 -2.86
C ASN A 140 -3.90 -18.64 -1.89
N ASN A 141 -5.15 -19.05 -1.61
CA ASN A 141 -5.43 -20.29 -0.90
C ASN A 141 -4.92 -21.50 -1.70
N VAL A 142 -4.53 -22.57 -1.03
CA VAL A 142 -4.06 -23.81 -1.68
C VAL A 142 -5.06 -24.36 -2.72
N ARG A 143 -6.36 -24.19 -2.48
CA ARG A 143 -7.43 -24.62 -3.38
C ARG A 143 -7.62 -23.68 -4.59
N ALA A 144 -7.01 -22.53 -4.58
CA ALA A 144 -7.04 -21.56 -5.67
C ALA A 144 -5.87 -21.72 -6.64
N ARG A 145 -4.89 -22.53 -6.29
CA ARG A 145 -3.68 -22.75 -7.11
C ARG A 145 -3.86 -23.93 -8.09
N PRO A 146 -3.28 -23.83 -9.30
CA PRO A 146 -2.60 -22.67 -9.87
C PRO A 146 -3.58 -21.54 -10.20
N GLN A 147 -3.14 -20.28 -10.05
CA GLN A 147 -3.95 -19.12 -10.40
C GLN A 147 -3.80 -18.77 -11.88
N SER A 148 -4.73 -17.95 -12.38
CA SER A 148 -4.65 -17.35 -13.71
C SER A 148 -4.52 -15.83 -13.60
N GLY A 149 -3.71 -15.24 -14.45
CA GLY A 149 -3.54 -13.81 -14.54
C GLY A 149 -2.27 -13.20 -13.91
N PRO A 150 -1.63 -13.79 -12.86
CA PRO A 150 -0.38 -13.21 -12.35
C PRO A 150 0.75 -13.16 -13.39
N GLN A 151 0.76 -14.10 -14.34
CA GLN A 151 1.72 -14.12 -15.44
C GLN A 151 1.50 -13.00 -16.45
N ASP A 152 0.27 -12.48 -16.56
CA ASP A 152 -0.12 -11.45 -17.53
C ASP A 152 -0.07 -10.04 -16.93
N ALA A 153 -0.09 -9.91 -15.60
CA ALA A 153 -0.12 -8.64 -14.90
C ALA A 153 1.16 -7.81 -15.10
N ASP A 154 1.02 -6.48 -15.17
CA ASP A 154 2.15 -5.54 -15.23
C ASP A 154 2.93 -5.53 -13.91
N ALA A 155 2.22 -5.64 -12.80
CA ALA A 155 2.77 -5.82 -11.46
C ALA A 155 1.86 -6.70 -10.60
N VAL A 156 2.45 -7.40 -9.63
CA VAL A 156 1.72 -8.15 -8.62
C VAL A 156 2.13 -7.67 -7.24
N VAL A 157 1.15 -7.35 -6.40
CA VAL A 157 1.39 -7.00 -5.00
C VAL A 157 0.85 -8.09 -4.10
N GLU A 158 1.70 -8.70 -3.28
CA GLU A 158 1.35 -9.75 -2.33
C GLU A 158 1.18 -9.17 -0.93
N VAL A 159 0.03 -9.45 -0.31
CA VAL A 159 -0.33 -8.91 1.00
C VAL A 159 -0.82 -10.01 1.93
N LEU A 160 -0.49 -9.90 3.23
CA LEU A 160 -1.00 -10.77 4.28
C LEU A 160 -2.51 -10.55 4.46
N VAL A 161 -3.24 -11.65 4.66
CA VAL A 161 -4.67 -11.65 4.95
C VAL A 161 -4.97 -12.63 6.10
N GLU A 162 -6.25 -12.88 6.40
CA GLU A 162 -6.69 -13.75 7.48
C GLU A 162 -6.16 -15.17 7.34
N GLY A 163 -6.08 -15.86 8.47
CA GLY A 163 -5.60 -17.24 8.54
C GLY A 163 -4.12 -17.40 8.21
N GLY A 164 -3.34 -16.32 8.27
CA GLY A 164 -1.92 -16.35 7.95
C GLY A 164 -1.62 -16.59 6.46
N MET A 165 -2.61 -16.47 5.60
CA MET A 165 -2.49 -16.59 4.14
C MET A 165 -2.11 -15.25 3.52
N THR A 166 -1.74 -15.27 2.23
CA THR A 166 -1.61 -14.06 1.42
C THR A 166 -2.67 -14.02 0.32
N ARG A 167 -2.89 -12.84 -0.24
CA ARG A 167 -3.61 -12.63 -1.50
C ARG A 167 -2.79 -11.71 -2.38
N PHE A 168 -3.12 -11.70 -3.68
CA PHE A 168 -2.46 -10.84 -4.64
C PHE A 168 -3.40 -9.71 -5.08
N ILE A 169 -2.80 -8.56 -5.41
CA ILE A 169 -3.41 -7.50 -6.20
C ILE A 169 -2.65 -7.54 -7.52
N ASN A 170 -3.27 -8.08 -8.56
CA ASN A 170 -2.68 -8.10 -9.90
C ASN A 170 -3.08 -6.82 -10.62
N ILE A 171 -2.09 -6.02 -10.98
CA ILE A 171 -2.29 -4.69 -11.55
C ILE A 171 -2.16 -4.79 -13.07
N PHE A 172 -3.19 -4.33 -13.77
CA PHE A 172 -3.27 -4.29 -15.22
C PHE A 172 -3.44 -2.85 -15.68
N TYR A 173 -2.50 -2.36 -16.43
CA TYR A 173 -2.53 -1.06 -17.09
C TYR A 173 -2.29 -1.18 -18.59
N GLN A 174 -1.08 -1.64 -18.97
CA GLN A 174 -0.70 -1.91 -20.35
C GLN A 174 -1.18 -3.28 -20.83
N SER A 175 -1.15 -4.25 -19.91
CA SER A 175 -1.53 -5.62 -20.17
C SER A 175 -3.01 -5.88 -19.88
N ASP A 176 -3.50 -7.00 -20.40
CA ASP A 176 -4.84 -7.51 -20.18
C ASP A 176 -4.86 -9.03 -20.24
N THR A 177 -5.91 -9.62 -19.65
CA THR A 177 -6.21 -11.04 -19.79
C THR A 177 -7.73 -11.27 -19.75
N THR A 178 -8.21 -12.22 -20.53
CA THR A 178 -9.63 -12.61 -20.54
C THR A 178 -9.97 -13.65 -19.47
N TYR A 179 -8.94 -14.17 -18.79
CA TYR A 179 -9.08 -15.28 -17.84
C TYR A 179 -8.26 -15.05 -16.57
N HIS A 180 -8.79 -14.19 -15.68
CA HIS A 180 -8.15 -13.85 -14.43
C HIS A 180 -8.89 -14.41 -13.23
N GLY A 181 -8.19 -15.13 -12.36
CA GLY A 181 -8.80 -15.63 -11.13
C GLY A 181 -7.99 -16.71 -10.39
N PRO A 182 -8.55 -17.26 -9.32
CA PRO A 182 -9.83 -16.91 -8.68
C PRO A 182 -9.82 -15.55 -7.99
N ILE A 183 -10.91 -14.79 -8.15
CA ILE A 183 -11.05 -13.46 -7.53
C ILE A 183 -11.57 -13.59 -6.11
N ARG A 184 -11.09 -12.72 -5.23
CA ARG A 184 -11.43 -12.73 -3.80
C ARG A 184 -11.76 -11.35 -3.26
N SER A 185 -12.16 -11.34 -1.99
CA SER A 185 -12.59 -10.14 -1.28
C SER A 185 -11.44 -9.15 -1.04
N ALA A 186 -11.76 -7.88 -1.11
CA ALA A 186 -10.88 -6.76 -0.79
C ALA A 186 -10.40 -6.78 0.66
N ARG A 187 -9.26 -6.11 0.90
CA ARG A 187 -8.66 -5.93 2.22
C ARG A 187 -8.19 -4.47 2.40
N PRO A 188 -8.01 -4.00 3.64
CA PRO A 188 -7.69 -2.60 3.92
C PRO A 188 -6.40 -2.09 3.26
N THR A 189 -5.44 -2.97 2.99
CA THR A 189 -4.20 -2.60 2.30
C THR A 189 -4.39 -2.34 0.79
N ASP A 190 -5.44 -2.91 0.16
CA ASP A 190 -5.60 -2.86 -1.29
C ASP A 190 -5.72 -1.43 -1.85
N PRO A 191 -6.58 -0.55 -1.28
CA PRO A 191 -6.71 0.81 -1.78
C PRO A 191 -5.42 1.62 -1.63
N THR A 192 -4.61 1.36 -0.60
CA THR A 192 -3.38 2.11 -0.37
C THR A 192 -2.34 1.91 -1.47
N VAL A 193 -2.39 0.78 -2.16
CA VAL A 193 -1.54 0.46 -3.32
C VAL A 193 -2.06 1.10 -4.59
N LEU A 194 -3.39 1.13 -4.77
CA LEU A 194 -4.00 1.60 -6.01
C LEU A 194 -4.23 3.11 -6.05
N ARG A 195 -4.29 3.76 -4.88
CA ARG A 195 -4.61 5.19 -4.78
C ARG A 195 -3.66 6.11 -5.57
N PRO A 196 -2.33 5.96 -5.51
CA PRO A 196 -1.42 6.82 -6.28
C PRO A 196 -1.58 6.64 -7.80
N LEU A 197 -1.96 5.45 -8.23
CA LEU A 197 -2.18 5.14 -9.64
C LEU A 197 -3.53 5.66 -10.18
N GLY A 198 -4.43 6.18 -9.32
CA GLY A 198 -5.81 6.41 -9.69
C GLY A 198 -6.53 5.13 -10.12
N GLY A 199 -6.14 4.00 -9.55
CA GLY A 199 -6.59 2.68 -9.98
C GLY A 199 -7.96 2.32 -9.43
N VAL A 200 -8.65 1.40 -10.12
CA VAL A 200 -9.93 0.81 -9.73
C VAL A 200 -9.67 -0.55 -9.09
N LEU A 201 -10.21 -0.80 -7.91
CA LEU A 201 -10.13 -2.10 -7.26
C LEU A 201 -11.23 -3.03 -7.76
N VAL A 202 -10.84 -4.24 -8.17
CA VAL A 202 -11.72 -5.32 -8.62
C VAL A 202 -11.66 -6.46 -7.60
N ALA A 203 -12.79 -6.79 -6.98
CA ALA A 203 -12.88 -7.80 -5.92
C ALA A 203 -14.23 -8.53 -5.95
N SER A 204 -14.32 -9.67 -5.27
CA SER A 204 -15.59 -10.41 -5.12
C SER A 204 -16.50 -9.87 -4.01
N GLY A 205 -16.19 -8.69 -3.46
CA GLY A 205 -16.82 -8.11 -2.29
C GLY A 205 -15.79 -7.80 -1.20
N ALA A 206 -16.26 -7.55 0.01
CA ALA A 206 -15.43 -7.34 1.20
C ALA A 206 -16.22 -7.68 2.47
N THR A 207 -15.56 -7.70 3.63
CA THR A 207 -16.21 -7.69 4.94
C THR A 207 -16.99 -6.39 5.11
N GLY A 208 -18.15 -6.45 5.76
CA GLY A 208 -19.08 -5.32 5.87
C GLY A 208 -18.41 -4.00 6.28
N GLY A 209 -18.78 -2.90 5.61
CA GLY A 209 -18.24 -1.56 5.85
C GLY A 209 -16.95 -1.22 5.08
N LEU A 210 -16.17 -2.19 4.65
CA LEU A 210 -14.87 -1.91 4.02
C LEU A 210 -14.99 -1.30 2.61
N ILE A 211 -16.00 -1.66 1.81
CA ILE A 211 -16.14 -1.08 0.46
C ILE A 211 -16.41 0.43 0.51
N PRO A 212 -17.34 0.94 1.33
CA PRO A 212 -17.46 2.38 1.53
C PRO A 212 -16.15 3.05 1.94
N GLU A 213 -15.42 2.48 2.92
CA GLU A 213 -14.12 3.02 3.34
C GLU A 213 -13.12 3.11 2.18
N ILE A 214 -13.05 2.08 1.33
CA ILE A 214 -12.18 2.09 0.14
C ILE A 214 -12.58 3.20 -0.84
N ILE A 215 -13.87 3.40 -1.06
CA ILE A 215 -14.40 4.44 -1.93
C ILE A 215 -14.09 5.83 -1.36
N ASP A 216 -14.23 6.02 -0.05
CA ASP A 216 -13.91 7.26 0.65
C ASP A 216 -12.41 7.59 0.58
N MET A 217 -11.56 6.57 0.49
CA MET A 217 -10.13 6.76 0.18
C MET A 217 -9.88 7.19 -1.28
N GLY A 218 -10.90 7.33 -2.10
CA GLY A 218 -10.79 7.72 -3.51
C GLY A 218 -10.39 6.59 -4.45
N VAL A 219 -10.66 5.34 -4.08
CA VAL A 219 -10.44 4.16 -4.93
C VAL A 219 -11.79 3.55 -5.32
N PRO A 220 -12.23 3.70 -6.57
CA PRO A 220 -13.46 3.07 -7.05
C PRO A 220 -13.39 1.54 -6.95
N VAL A 221 -14.52 0.89 -6.66
CA VAL A 221 -14.59 -0.56 -6.51
C VAL A 221 -15.58 -1.19 -7.49
N ILE A 222 -15.13 -2.22 -8.18
CA ILE A 222 -16.00 -3.10 -8.96
C ILE A 222 -16.10 -4.45 -8.24
N THR A 223 -17.32 -4.82 -7.89
CA THR A 223 -17.63 -6.13 -7.32
C THR A 223 -18.35 -7.00 -8.33
N ASP A 224 -18.55 -8.29 -7.99
CA ASP A 224 -19.12 -9.35 -8.83
C ASP A 224 -20.31 -8.87 -9.69
N THR A 225 -20.04 -8.55 -10.93
CA THR A 225 -21.00 -8.08 -11.93
C THR A 225 -20.88 -8.93 -13.21
N ARG A 226 -22.00 -9.23 -13.85
CA ARG A 226 -22.02 -9.98 -15.11
C ARG A 226 -22.31 -9.02 -16.28
N PRO A 227 -21.71 -9.27 -17.44
CA PRO A 227 -20.94 -10.48 -17.85
C PRO A 227 -19.41 -10.38 -17.63
N GLU A 228 -18.93 -9.35 -16.93
CA GLU A 228 -17.49 -9.13 -16.70
C GLU A 228 -16.87 -10.22 -15.83
N TYR A 229 -17.66 -10.72 -14.86
CA TYR A 229 -17.31 -11.85 -14.02
C TYR A 229 -18.03 -13.12 -14.49
N PHE A 230 -17.38 -14.26 -14.34
CA PHE A 230 -17.92 -15.59 -14.64
C PHE A 230 -17.38 -16.63 -13.66
N ARG A 231 -18.05 -17.76 -13.56
CA ARG A 231 -17.57 -18.89 -12.75
C ARG A 231 -17.17 -20.05 -13.65
N ILE A 232 -16.02 -20.64 -13.33
CA ILE A 232 -15.56 -21.85 -14.00
C ILE A 232 -16.08 -23.08 -13.29
N SER A 233 -16.30 -24.18 -14.04
CA SER A 233 -16.80 -25.47 -13.54
C SER A 233 -15.74 -26.31 -12.87
N ASP A 234 -14.48 -26.16 -13.28
CA ASP A 234 -13.36 -27.02 -12.87
C ASP A 234 -12.95 -26.83 -11.40
N ARG A 235 -13.53 -25.83 -10.76
CA ARG A 235 -13.32 -25.52 -9.35
C ARG A 235 -14.64 -25.27 -8.64
N LYS A 236 -14.64 -25.55 -7.33
CA LYS A 236 -15.79 -25.25 -6.45
C LYS A 236 -15.70 -23.84 -5.89
N ALA A 237 -16.86 -23.21 -5.71
CA ALA A 237 -16.95 -21.98 -4.95
C ALA A 237 -16.31 -22.19 -3.55
N PRO A 238 -15.62 -21.16 -3.02
CA PRO A 238 -15.45 -19.80 -3.50
C PRO A 238 -14.21 -19.58 -4.39
N HIS A 239 -13.54 -20.64 -4.85
CA HIS A 239 -12.27 -20.61 -5.59
C HIS A 239 -12.46 -20.69 -7.12
N ASN A 240 -13.60 -20.25 -7.64
CA ASN A 240 -13.97 -20.42 -9.05
C ASN A 240 -14.53 -19.15 -9.71
N LEU A 241 -14.40 -17.97 -9.07
CA LEU A 241 -14.83 -16.70 -9.64
C LEU A 241 -13.69 -16.11 -10.46
N TYR A 242 -13.94 -15.84 -11.72
CA TYR A 242 -12.99 -15.31 -12.69
C TYR A 242 -13.54 -14.05 -13.36
N ALA A 243 -12.68 -13.27 -14.01
CA ALA A 243 -13.10 -12.12 -14.80
C ALA A 243 -12.20 -11.90 -16.01
N ASP A 244 -12.75 -11.08 -16.93
CA ASP A 244 -12.10 -10.57 -18.12
C ASP A 244 -11.69 -9.11 -17.85
N THR A 245 -10.38 -8.83 -17.81
CA THR A 245 -9.86 -7.50 -17.48
C THR A 245 -10.20 -6.46 -18.53
N ILE A 246 -10.32 -6.85 -19.81
CA ILE A 246 -10.73 -5.97 -20.90
C ILE A 246 -12.17 -5.49 -20.67
N LYS A 247 -13.07 -6.41 -20.31
CA LYS A 247 -14.46 -6.08 -19.99
C LYS A 247 -14.57 -5.23 -18.73
N LEU A 248 -13.73 -5.51 -17.72
CA LEU A 248 -13.69 -4.72 -16.48
C LEU A 248 -13.23 -3.29 -16.73
N LYS A 249 -12.19 -3.06 -17.54
CA LYS A 249 -11.76 -1.71 -17.93
C LYS A 249 -12.86 -0.96 -18.69
N LYS A 250 -13.55 -1.63 -19.62
CA LYS A 250 -14.73 -1.07 -20.31
C LYS A 250 -15.88 -0.76 -19.34
N LEU A 251 -16.13 -1.62 -18.34
CA LEU A 251 -17.13 -1.36 -17.31
C LEU A 251 -16.77 -0.15 -16.45
N ALA A 252 -15.48 -0.01 -16.07
CA ALA A 252 -15.00 1.15 -15.32
C ALA A 252 -15.30 2.46 -16.07
N VAL A 253 -15.00 2.50 -17.37
CA VAL A 253 -15.34 3.65 -18.22
C VAL A 253 -16.85 3.91 -18.26
N ARG A 254 -17.67 2.87 -18.48
CA ARG A 254 -19.14 3.01 -18.50
C ARG A 254 -19.71 3.52 -17.18
N ARG A 255 -19.06 3.22 -16.05
CA ARG A 255 -19.46 3.71 -14.72
C ARG A 255 -18.95 5.13 -14.44
N GLY A 256 -18.30 5.77 -15.41
CA GLY A 256 -17.75 7.12 -15.24
C GLY A 256 -16.53 7.18 -14.34
N TYR A 257 -15.86 6.05 -14.08
CA TYR A 257 -14.58 6.09 -13.39
C TYR A 257 -13.56 6.74 -14.30
N VAL A 258 -13.12 7.91 -13.89
CA VAL A 258 -12.24 8.75 -14.70
C VAL A 258 -10.81 8.22 -14.57
N LYS A 259 -10.12 8.14 -15.71
CA LYS A 259 -8.69 7.91 -15.71
C LYS A 259 -7.99 9.03 -14.94
N GLU A 260 -7.09 8.68 -14.03
CA GLU A 260 -6.21 9.66 -13.41
C GLU A 260 -5.34 10.34 -14.47
N THR A 261 -5.37 11.66 -14.51
CA THR A 261 -4.63 12.45 -15.52
C THR A 261 -3.15 12.53 -15.21
N ASN A 262 -2.78 12.40 -13.94
CA ASN A 262 -1.40 12.43 -13.46
C ASN A 262 -1.16 11.35 -12.40
N PRO A 263 -1.22 10.05 -12.81
CA PRO A 263 -0.98 8.96 -11.88
C PRO A 263 0.44 9.04 -11.34
N GLN A 264 0.58 8.95 -10.02
CA GLN A 264 1.90 8.81 -9.42
C GLN A 264 2.40 7.38 -9.62
N PRO A 265 3.69 7.19 -9.95
CA PRO A 265 4.24 5.85 -10.12
C PRO A 265 4.30 5.12 -8.78
N LEU A 266 4.32 3.78 -8.82
CA LEU A 266 4.53 2.99 -7.60
C LEU A 266 5.91 3.24 -6.99
N PHE A 267 6.93 3.42 -7.83
CA PHE A 267 8.32 3.68 -7.45
C PHE A 267 8.97 4.66 -8.42
N ALA A 268 10.13 5.19 -8.04
CA ALA A 268 11.02 5.88 -8.95
C ALA A 268 11.65 4.86 -9.93
N TRP A 269 10.96 4.62 -11.06
CA TRP A 269 11.42 3.65 -12.06
C TRP A 269 12.61 4.15 -12.85
N GLY A 270 13.63 3.28 -13.02
CA GLY A 270 14.83 3.61 -13.80
C GLY A 270 15.59 2.36 -14.22
N ASP A 271 16.80 2.58 -14.70
CA ASP A 271 17.74 1.52 -15.10
C ASP A 271 19.02 1.66 -14.24
N PRO A 272 18.96 1.33 -12.94
CA PRO A 272 20.13 1.46 -12.08
C PRO A 272 21.22 0.46 -12.48
N SER A 273 22.49 0.86 -12.37
CA SER A 273 23.58 -0.11 -12.43
C SER A 273 23.51 -1.02 -11.21
N VAL A 274 23.42 -2.32 -11.44
CA VAL A 274 23.43 -3.34 -10.38
C VAL A 274 24.82 -3.88 -10.06
N SER A 275 25.87 -3.31 -10.65
CA SER A 275 27.27 -3.78 -10.47
C SER A 275 27.71 -3.76 -9.01
N ASN A 276 27.24 -2.77 -8.25
CA ASN A 276 27.58 -2.57 -6.83
C ASN A 276 26.58 -3.23 -5.87
N TRP A 277 25.58 -3.96 -6.39
CA TRP A 277 24.66 -4.72 -5.56
C TRP A 277 25.30 -6.06 -5.17
N ASP A 278 24.91 -6.60 -4.02
CA ASP A 278 25.38 -7.88 -3.54
C ASP A 278 24.92 -9.03 -4.46
N ASN A 279 25.78 -10.03 -4.63
CA ASN A 279 25.35 -11.26 -5.29
C ASN A 279 24.28 -11.93 -4.44
N ASN A 280 23.21 -12.39 -5.08
CA ASN A 280 22.13 -13.06 -4.38
C ASN A 280 21.40 -14.06 -5.26
N SER A 281 21.36 -15.30 -4.84
CA SER A 281 20.71 -16.37 -5.60
C SER A 281 19.26 -16.59 -5.19
N PHE A 282 18.87 -16.24 -3.96
CA PHE A 282 17.50 -16.42 -3.48
C PHE A 282 17.11 -15.43 -2.38
N LEU A 283 15.80 -15.17 -2.30
CA LEU A 283 15.18 -14.46 -1.19
C LEU A 283 13.94 -15.22 -0.71
N SER A 284 13.93 -15.61 0.56
CA SER A 284 12.79 -16.24 1.21
C SER A 284 12.13 -15.26 2.18
N LEU A 285 10.83 -15.06 2.01
CA LEU A 285 10.00 -14.13 2.76
C LEU A 285 8.94 -14.89 3.54
N ALA A 286 8.89 -14.69 4.84
CA ALA A 286 7.84 -15.22 5.71
C ALA A 286 6.77 -14.14 5.92
N PHE A 287 5.53 -14.40 5.55
CA PHE A 287 4.38 -13.55 5.89
C PHE A 287 3.77 -13.96 7.23
N SER A 288 3.78 -15.24 7.50
CA SER A 288 3.29 -15.84 8.74
C SER A 288 4.03 -17.16 9.02
N SER A 289 3.66 -17.88 10.06
CA SER A 289 4.12 -19.26 10.28
C SER A 289 3.59 -20.23 9.22
N GLN A 290 2.51 -19.86 8.51
CA GLN A 290 1.84 -20.72 7.54
C GLN A 290 2.19 -20.41 6.08
N THR A 291 2.65 -19.17 5.80
CA THR A 291 2.95 -18.71 4.44
C THR A 291 4.36 -18.17 4.35
N LYS A 292 5.18 -18.85 3.55
CA LYS A 292 6.50 -18.40 3.13
C LYS A 292 6.60 -18.50 1.62
N THR A 293 7.34 -17.58 1.02
CA THR A 293 7.60 -17.50 -0.42
C THR A 293 9.09 -17.42 -0.65
N THR A 294 9.61 -18.18 -1.60
CA THR A 294 11.01 -18.08 -2.01
C THR A 294 11.09 -17.72 -3.48
N TRP A 295 11.92 -16.75 -3.78
CA TRP A 295 12.30 -16.34 -5.11
C TRP A 295 13.73 -16.77 -5.36
N THR A 296 13.98 -17.50 -6.45
CA THR A 296 15.30 -18.03 -6.82
C THR A 296 15.67 -17.55 -8.21
N TRP A 297 16.87 -17.03 -8.38
CA TRP A 297 17.41 -16.62 -9.66
C TRP A 297 17.80 -17.84 -10.50
N ASN A 298 17.29 -17.94 -11.73
CA ASN A 298 17.55 -19.08 -12.63
C ASN A 298 18.50 -18.73 -13.78
N GLY A 299 19.16 -17.56 -13.73
CA GLY A 299 20.03 -17.04 -14.80
C GLY A 299 19.34 -16.03 -15.73
N SER A 300 18.00 -15.92 -15.72
CA SER A 300 17.23 -15.01 -16.58
C SER A 300 16.11 -14.30 -15.85
N SER A 301 15.51 -14.93 -14.86
CA SER A 301 14.38 -14.40 -14.08
C SER A 301 14.38 -15.01 -12.67
N TYR A 302 13.59 -14.41 -11.78
CA TYR A 302 13.29 -15.01 -10.49
C TYR A 302 12.07 -15.92 -10.63
N VAL A 303 12.24 -17.17 -10.20
CA VAL A 303 11.19 -18.19 -10.17
C VAL A 303 10.63 -18.32 -8.76
N ARG A 304 9.30 -18.48 -8.67
CA ARG A 304 8.58 -18.50 -7.39
C ARG A 304 8.32 -19.92 -6.91
N THR A 305 8.67 -20.17 -5.65
CA THR A 305 8.19 -21.31 -4.88
C THR A 305 7.46 -20.85 -3.62
N TYR A 306 6.69 -21.74 -2.99
CA TYR A 306 5.98 -21.43 -1.75
C TYR A 306 6.01 -22.61 -0.78
N TYR A 307 5.97 -22.27 0.51
CA TYR A 307 5.72 -23.20 1.61
C TYR A 307 4.22 -23.16 1.96
N ASP A 308 3.63 -24.31 2.16
CA ASP A 308 2.24 -24.45 2.60
C ASP A 308 2.18 -25.40 3.80
N ALA A 309 1.81 -24.86 4.96
CA ALA A 309 1.68 -25.61 6.19
C ALA A 309 0.62 -26.72 6.11
N TYR A 310 -0.40 -26.55 5.24
CA TYR A 310 -1.47 -27.54 5.05
C TYR A 310 -1.06 -28.75 4.24
N LYS A 311 0.05 -28.68 3.51
CA LYS A 311 0.57 -29.78 2.69
C LYS A 311 1.66 -30.62 3.38
N GLY A 312 1.95 -30.30 4.66
CA GLY A 312 3.02 -30.98 5.39
C GLY A 312 4.39 -30.31 5.23
N SER A 313 5.28 -30.64 6.12
CA SER A 313 6.55 -29.99 6.34
C SER A 313 7.46 -29.88 5.12
N GLY A 314 7.92 -28.68 4.85
CA GLY A 314 9.26 -28.44 4.30
C GLY A 314 9.42 -28.44 2.78
N ASN A 315 8.38 -28.58 1.99
CA ASN A 315 8.53 -28.61 0.53
C ASN A 315 8.33 -27.23 -0.07
N ASN A 316 9.34 -26.70 -0.75
CA ASN A 316 9.22 -25.57 -1.65
C ASN A 316 8.42 -26.01 -2.87
N ASN A 317 7.10 -25.79 -2.83
CA ASN A 317 6.23 -26.14 -3.94
C ASN A 317 6.43 -25.16 -5.08
N ILE A 318 6.56 -25.65 -6.31
CA ILE A 318 6.59 -24.80 -7.50
C ILE A 318 5.26 -24.05 -7.59
N HIS A 319 5.30 -22.73 -7.74
CA HIS A 319 4.11 -21.92 -7.91
C HIS A 319 3.82 -21.72 -9.40
N ASN A 320 2.86 -22.48 -9.90
CA ASN A 320 2.44 -22.42 -11.30
C ASN A 320 1.25 -21.46 -11.49
N TRP A 321 1.16 -20.89 -12.68
CA TRP A 321 -0.04 -20.31 -13.25
C TRP A 321 -0.69 -21.28 -14.24
N ILE A 322 -1.96 -21.04 -14.59
CA ILE A 322 -2.71 -21.76 -15.62
C ILE A 322 -3.51 -20.76 -16.46
N ASP A 323 -3.58 -20.96 -17.78
CA ASP A 323 -4.43 -20.17 -18.66
C ASP A 323 -5.77 -20.86 -18.97
N SER A 324 -6.60 -20.22 -19.82
CA SER A 324 -7.89 -20.76 -20.25
C SER A 324 -7.79 -22.01 -21.15
N ASN A 325 -6.63 -22.27 -21.71
CA ASN A 325 -6.36 -23.43 -22.58
C ASN A 325 -5.75 -24.59 -21.80
N GLY A 326 -5.51 -24.41 -20.50
CA GLY A 326 -4.87 -25.42 -19.65
C GLY A 326 -3.34 -25.38 -19.70
N ASN A 327 -2.73 -24.46 -20.42
CA ASN A 327 -1.28 -24.29 -20.39
C ASN A 327 -0.84 -23.82 -19.01
N GLN A 328 0.28 -24.34 -18.53
CA GLN A 328 0.84 -24.03 -17.22
C GLN A 328 2.31 -23.63 -17.35
N GLY A 329 2.73 -22.76 -16.44
CA GLY A 329 4.14 -22.40 -16.29
C GLY A 329 4.42 -21.90 -14.88
N GLN A 330 5.66 -21.91 -14.48
CA GLN A 330 6.05 -21.36 -13.18
C GLN A 330 5.89 -19.83 -13.17
N ILE A 331 5.41 -19.26 -12.08
CA ILE A 331 5.37 -17.81 -11.89
C ILE A 331 6.79 -17.28 -11.84
N THR A 332 7.06 -16.29 -12.70
CA THR A 332 8.34 -15.63 -12.83
C THR A 332 8.21 -14.10 -12.79
N THR A 333 9.29 -13.43 -12.42
CA THR A 333 9.39 -11.96 -12.49
C THR A 333 10.83 -11.54 -12.77
N THR A 334 11.04 -10.34 -13.31
CA THR A 334 12.39 -9.78 -13.52
C THR A 334 12.92 -9.09 -12.27
N THR A 335 12.03 -8.55 -11.45
CA THR A 335 12.37 -7.79 -10.25
C THR A 335 11.48 -8.20 -9.09
N VAL A 336 12.07 -8.52 -7.95
CA VAL A 336 11.37 -8.76 -6.69
C VAL A 336 11.62 -7.60 -5.75
N ILE A 337 10.55 -7.07 -5.16
CA ILE A 337 10.59 -5.97 -4.20
C ILE A 337 9.93 -6.45 -2.91
N ALA A 338 10.65 -6.47 -1.80
CA ALA A 338 10.11 -6.75 -0.48
C ALA A 338 10.14 -5.48 0.36
N LEU A 339 8.98 -4.98 0.74
CA LEU A 339 8.81 -3.85 1.65
C LEU A 339 8.39 -4.38 3.01
N PHE A 340 9.19 -4.15 4.03
CA PHE A 340 8.89 -4.56 5.40
C PHE A 340 8.07 -3.47 6.07
N CYS A 341 6.78 -3.75 6.29
CA CYS A 341 5.77 -2.82 6.73
C CYS A 341 5.22 -3.22 8.10
N ASP A 342 4.93 -2.25 8.97
CA ASP A 342 4.37 -2.52 10.28
C ASP A 342 2.98 -3.16 10.18
N PRO A 343 2.80 -4.36 10.77
CA PRO A 343 1.49 -5.00 10.76
C PRO A 343 0.55 -4.34 11.77
N TYR A 344 -0.73 -4.33 11.43
CA TYR A 344 -1.81 -3.96 12.35
C TYR A 344 -3.08 -4.76 12.08
N ILE A 345 -4.00 -4.75 13.02
CA ILE A 345 -5.34 -5.30 12.84
C ILE A 345 -6.30 -4.14 12.59
N HIS A 346 -6.95 -4.17 11.45
CA HIS A 346 -7.99 -3.21 11.11
C HIS A 346 -9.20 -3.36 12.04
N PRO A 347 -10.02 -2.32 12.33
CA PRO A 347 -11.22 -2.42 13.17
C PRO A 347 -12.19 -3.53 12.77
N LEU A 348 -12.29 -3.84 11.48
CA LEU A 348 -13.06 -4.99 10.98
C LEU A 348 -12.39 -6.36 11.23
N GLN A 349 -11.40 -6.42 12.13
CA GLN A 349 -10.64 -7.63 12.49
C GLN A 349 -9.87 -8.24 11.31
N LEU A 350 -9.43 -7.40 10.38
CA LEU A 350 -8.68 -7.80 9.20
C LEU A 350 -7.18 -7.51 9.38
N PRO A 351 -6.30 -8.50 9.21
CA PRO A 351 -4.86 -8.25 9.18
C PRO A 351 -4.49 -7.32 8.04
N SER A 352 -3.60 -6.39 8.31
CA SER A 352 -3.16 -5.38 7.36
C SER A 352 -1.74 -4.92 7.67
N VAL A 353 -1.14 -4.12 6.79
CA VAL A 353 0.16 -3.49 7.01
C VAL A 353 0.08 -1.99 6.71
N LYS A 354 0.85 -1.19 7.44
CA LYS A 354 0.99 0.23 7.17
C LYS A 354 1.83 0.43 5.92
N THR A 355 1.29 1.15 4.95
CA THR A 355 1.99 1.51 3.71
C THR A 355 2.39 2.98 3.66
N VAL A 356 2.08 3.74 4.70
CA VAL A 356 2.55 5.10 4.95
C VAL A 356 3.52 5.04 6.15
N GLY A 357 4.66 5.69 6.03
CA GLY A 357 5.76 5.61 6.98
C GLY A 357 7.06 5.21 6.30
N ASP A 358 7.84 4.38 6.96
CA ASP A 358 9.12 3.90 6.48
C ASP A 358 9.39 2.47 6.93
N GLY A 359 10.40 1.85 6.33
CA GLY A 359 10.84 0.51 6.71
C GLY A 359 11.99 0.02 5.82
N ARG A 360 12.45 -1.20 6.08
CA ARG A 360 13.46 -1.86 5.25
C ARG A 360 12.86 -2.22 3.89
N ALA A 361 13.66 -2.13 2.84
CA ALA A 361 13.34 -2.60 1.51
C ALA A 361 14.46 -3.54 1.01
N ILE A 362 14.08 -4.64 0.37
CA ILE A 362 15.01 -5.51 -0.35
C ILE A 362 14.54 -5.59 -1.80
N ILE A 363 15.46 -5.34 -2.73
CA ILE A 363 15.18 -5.43 -4.17
C ILE A 363 16.13 -6.45 -4.79
N LEU A 364 15.54 -7.41 -5.51
CA LEU A 364 16.30 -8.36 -6.32
C LEU A 364 16.13 -8.03 -7.79
N HIS A 365 17.25 -7.99 -8.52
CA HIS A 365 17.30 -7.80 -9.97
C HIS A 365 18.57 -8.43 -10.54
N GLN A 366 18.46 -9.18 -11.63
CA GLN A 366 19.59 -9.81 -12.35
C GLN A 366 20.55 -10.63 -11.46
N GLY A 367 20.01 -11.39 -10.49
CA GLY A 367 20.82 -12.19 -9.58
C GLY A 367 21.58 -11.37 -8.52
N LYS A 368 21.17 -10.11 -8.33
CA LYS A 368 21.76 -9.18 -7.38
C LYS A 368 20.71 -8.70 -6.39
N MET A 369 21.14 -8.22 -5.23
CA MET A 369 20.32 -7.70 -4.14
C MET A 369 20.75 -6.31 -3.72
N LEU A 370 19.79 -5.43 -3.60
CA LEU A 370 19.92 -4.13 -2.94
C LEU A 370 19.18 -4.19 -1.59
N ASP A 371 19.89 -3.94 -0.49
CA ASP A 371 19.31 -3.71 0.83
C ASP A 371 19.23 -2.21 1.08
N ALA A 372 18.04 -1.71 1.27
CA ALA A 372 17.72 -0.30 1.30
C ALA A 372 16.56 -0.03 2.27
N PHE A 373 16.01 1.18 2.21
CA PHE A 373 14.82 1.57 2.97
C PHE A 373 13.74 2.09 2.02
N TRP A 374 12.48 1.93 2.44
CA TRP A 374 11.38 2.59 1.78
C TRP A 374 10.82 3.71 2.67
N LYS A 375 10.32 4.77 2.04
CA LYS A 375 9.60 5.87 2.70
C LYS A 375 8.38 6.25 1.89
N ARG A 376 7.30 6.62 2.57
CA ARG A 376 6.07 7.06 1.94
C ARG A 376 5.29 7.98 2.88
N GLY A 377 4.98 9.19 2.43
CA GLY A 377 4.35 10.21 3.25
C GLY A 377 2.83 10.11 3.32
N SER A 378 2.21 9.70 2.22
CA SER A 378 0.76 9.55 2.12
C SER A 378 0.37 8.43 1.16
N ASN A 379 -0.92 8.07 1.15
CA ASN A 379 -1.42 7.09 0.18
C ASN A 379 -1.46 7.59 -1.27
N LEU A 380 -1.17 8.88 -1.50
CA LEU A 380 -1.05 9.47 -2.82
C LEU A 380 0.37 9.43 -3.37
N ASP A 381 1.36 9.22 -2.51
CA ASP A 381 2.77 9.24 -2.89
C ASP A 381 3.24 7.89 -3.42
N PRO A 382 4.30 7.86 -4.24
CA PRO A 382 5.05 6.65 -4.54
C PRO A 382 5.71 6.07 -3.29
N PHE A 383 6.11 4.82 -3.37
CA PHE A 383 7.09 4.28 -2.43
C PHE A 383 8.49 4.74 -2.85
N HIS A 384 9.08 5.64 -2.09
CA HIS A 384 10.46 6.08 -2.32
C HIS A 384 11.44 5.05 -1.74
N ILE A 385 12.29 4.50 -2.59
CA ILE A 385 13.40 3.66 -2.14
C ILE A 385 14.59 4.56 -1.89
N VAL A 386 15.19 4.47 -0.71
CA VAL A 386 16.29 5.34 -0.30
C VAL A 386 17.45 4.54 0.29
N ASP A 387 18.66 5.05 0.11
CA ASP A 387 19.84 4.54 0.79
C ASP A 387 19.88 4.93 2.28
N LYS A 388 20.91 4.50 3.01
CA LYS A 388 21.11 4.83 4.42
C LYS A 388 21.29 6.32 4.70
N ASN A 389 21.60 7.12 3.68
CA ASN A 389 21.76 8.57 3.78
C ASN A 389 20.46 9.32 3.41
N GLY A 390 19.43 8.59 2.97
CA GLY A 390 18.16 9.18 2.53
C GLY A 390 18.12 9.58 1.06
N ASN A 391 19.16 9.27 0.28
CA ASN A 391 19.17 9.53 -1.17
C ASN A 391 18.23 8.56 -1.87
N GLU A 392 17.40 9.08 -2.78
CA GLU A 392 16.48 8.27 -3.56
C GLU A 392 17.22 7.40 -4.57
N LEU A 393 16.78 6.13 -4.67
CA LEU A 393 17.30 5.11 -5.54
C LEU A 393 16.26 4.70 -6.59
N PHE A 394 16.68 4.51 -7.82
CA PHE A 394 15.82 3.98 -8.86
C PHE A 394 15.54 2.49 -8.67
N VAL A 395 14.29 2.11 -8.93
CA VAL A 395 13.85 0.71 -8.98
C VAL A 395 13.89 0.24 -10.43
N PRO A 396 14.46 -0.96 -10.72
CA PRO A 396 14.53 -1.48 -12.07
C PRO A 396 13.16 -1.62 -12.73
N LYS A 397 13.05 -1.15 -13.97
CA LYS A 397 11.86 -1.31 -14.81
C LYS A 397 11.60 -2.76 -15.16
N GLY A 398 10.36 -3.11 -15.47
CA GLY A 398 10.00 -4.44 -15.95
C GLY A 398 8.87 -5.08 -15.18
N LYS A 399 8.65 -6.37 -15.40
CA LYS A 399 7.67 -7.13 -14.64
C LYS A 399 8.13 -7.23 -13.19
N VAL A 400 7.30 -6.78 -12.25
CA VAL A 400 7.66 -6.70 -10.84
C VAL A 400 6.70 -7.51 -9.96
N TRP A 401 7.28 -8.10 -8.91
CA TRP A 401 6.52 -8.67 -7.80
C TRP A 401 6.87 -7.94 -6.52
N ILE A 402 5.87 -7.33 -5.91
CA ILE A 402 5.99 -6.52 -4.69
C ILE A 402 5.40 -7.30 -3.53
N SER A 403 6.17 -7.54 -2.50
CA SER A 403 5.76 -8.24 -1.27
C SER A 403 5.69 -7.23 -0.12
N LEU A 404 4.48 -6.99 0.42
CA LEU A 404 4.29 -6.20 1.64
C LEU A 404 4.40 -7.14 2.83
N VAL A 405 5.61 -7.25 3.36
CA VAL A 405 5.98 -8.22 4.40
C VAL A 405 5.79 -7.59 5.78
N PRO A 406 5.18 -8.28 6.77
CA PRO A 406 5.16 -7.77 8.13
C PRO A 406 6.58 -7.52 8.66
N SER A 407 6.87 -6.31 9.16
CA SER A 407 8.20 -5.91 9.68
C SER A 407 8.70 -6.77 10.85
N THR A 408 7.79 -7.49 11.49
CA THR A 408 8.10 -8.49 12.55
C THR A 408 8.69 -9.79 12.02
N LYS A 409 8.83 -9.94 10.70
CA LYS A 409 9.38 -11.13 10.04
C LYS A 409 10.74 -10.85 9.45
N SER A 410 11.68 -11.77 9.65
CA SER A 410 13.01 -11.70 9.06
C SER A 410 13.06 -12.47 7.75
N PRO A 411 13.68 -11.91 6.70
CA PRO A 411 13.96 -12.63 5.46
C PRO A 411 15.16 -13.57 5.66
N SER A 412 15.27 -14.57 4.77
CA SER A 412 16.53 -15.27 4.53
C SER A 412 16.91 -15.15 3.06
N PHE A 413 18.20 -14.99 2.78
CA PHE A 413 18.74 -14.79 1.43
C PHE A 413 20.17 -15.28 1.34
N GLY A 414 20.69 -15.50 0.12
CA GLY A 414 22.06 -15.97 -0.15
C GLY A 414 22.38 -16.14 -1.63
#